data_80c2ef868375fa55756dcff322a802a1
#
_entry.id   80c2ef868375fa55756dcff322a802a1
#
_cell.length_a   1.000
_cell.length_b   1.000
_cell.length_c   1.000
_cell.angle_alpha   90.00
_cell.angle_beta   90.00
_cell.angle_gamma   90.00
#
_symmetry.space_group_name_H-M   'P 1'
#
loop_
_entity.id
_entity.type
_entity.pdbx_description
1 polymer ?
#
loop_
_entity_poly.entity_id
_entity_poly.type
_entity_poly.pdbx_seq_one_letter_code
_entity_poly.pdbx_strand_id
1 'polypeptide(L)'
;MLEKTAFNAPDGQPYQIVQLTNSNGMTVQFMDWGATWLSCKVPVNGELREVLLGCKVEDYPHQTAYLGASVGRYANRIANAKFELGEQTIQLVANQGKHQLHGGKEGFDKRRWKMEECGQNFVRFSLVSPDGDQGFEGNVQVNVLYTLTDENSVKIEYEAESDKDTALNLTNHAYFNLENAEQGSDVRNHTLRLNADFYLPVDGEGIPNSPLKHVVNTSFDFRVAKPIAQDFQQGEQVVTKGYDHSFIVNKAWQKPCALLTSPNEDLSLEVLTSQAALQVYTGNYLAGTPTREGGNYQDFSGIALETQCLPDTPNHPEWQNYGGIQKAGERYYQWTEFRFKLNS
;
A
#
# COMPACT_ATOMS: atom_id res chain seq x y z
N MET A 1 -10.14 -21.12 2.56
CA MET A 1 -10.32 -21.87 3.86
C MET A 1 -10.04 -20.90 5.00
N LEU A 2 -10.89 -20.87 6.04
CA LEU A 2 -10.66 -20.05 7.23
C LEU A 2 -9.87 -20.85 8.27
N GLU A 3 -8.82 -20.27 8.82
CA GLU A 3 -7.98 -20.86 9.85
C GLU A 3 -7.82 -19.89 11.03
N LYS A 4 -7.75 -20.46 12.25
CA LYS A 4 -7.34 -19.72 13.45
C LYS A 4 -5.96 -20.17 13.85
N THR A 5 -5.06 -19.21 14.07
CA THR A 5 -3.68 -19.53 14.43
C THR A 5 -3.55 -19.98 15.90
N ALA A 6 -2.44 -20.65 16.20
CA ALA A 6 -2.07 -20.95 17.60
C ALA A 6 -1.51 -19.70 18.32
N PHE A 7 -1.15 -18.67 17.61
CA PHE A 7 -0.62 -17.41 18.14
C PHE A 7 -1.74 -16.40 18.34
N ASN A 8 -1.63 -15.59 19.38
CA ASN A 8 -2.57 -14.53 19.68
C ASN A 8 -2.00 -13.16 19.22
N ALA A 9 -2.90 -12.33 18.71
CA ALA A 9 -2.64 -10.92 18.46
C ALA A 9 -2.49 -10.15 19.79
N PRO A 10 -2.04 -8.88 19.77
CA PRO A 10 -1.91 -8.06 20.98
C PRO A 10 -3.18 -7.88 21.79
N ASP A 11 -4.35 -8.09 21.20
CA ASP A 11 -5.65 -8.07 21.89
C ASP A 11 -5.99 -9.39 22.63
N GLY A 12 -5.07 -10.36 22.62
CA GLY A 12 -5.20 -11.64 23.31
C GLY A 12 -6.04 -12.69 22.57
N GLN A 13 -6.51 -12.40 21.35
CA GLN A 13 -7.29 -13.34 20.54
C GLN A 13 -6.43 -13.93 19.41
N PRO A 14 -6.69 -15.19 18.99
CA PRO A 14 -6.02 -15.78 17.85
C PRO A 14 -6.24 -14.96 16.58
N TYR A 15 -5.25 -14.94 15.68
CA TYR A 15 -5.46 -14.41 14.34
C TYR A 15 -6.40 -15.30 13.54
N GLN A 16 -7.20 -14.70 12.68
CA GLN A 16 -8.01 -15.39 11.69
C GLN A 16 -7.38 -15.15 10.31
N ILE A 17 -7.05 -16.24 9.63
CA ILE A 17 -6.46 -16.22 8.29
C ILE A 17 -7.41 -16.85 7.30
N VAL A 18 -7.67 -16.17 6.20
CA VAL A 18 -8.45 -16.67 5.07
C VAL A 18 -7.52 -16.97 3.92
N GLN A 19 -7.56 -18.21 3.43
CA GLN A 19 -6.90 -18.58 2.18
C GLN A 19 -7.93 -18.72 1.07
N LEU A 20 -7.68 -18.06 -0.06
CA LEU A 20 -8.44 -18.19 -1.30
C LEU A 20 -7.55 -18.83 -2.37
N THR A 21 -8.16 -19.62 -3.26
CA THR A 21 -7.46 -20.24 -4.39
C THR A 21 -8.39 -20.15 -5.60
N ASN A 22 -7.87 -19.66 -6.72
CA ASN A 22 -8.65 -19.59 -7.96
C ASN A 22 -8.52 -20.86 -8.81
N SER A 23 -9.23 -20.92 -9.92
CA SER A 23 -9.23 -22.06 -10.85
C SER A 23 -7.86 -22.33 -11.50
N ASN A 24 -6.97 -21.33 -11.56
CA ASN A 24 -5.61 -21.45 -12.12
C ASN A 24 -4.56 -21.88 -11.08
N GLY A 25 -4.97 -22.10 -9.81
CA GLY A 25 -4.08 -22.49 -8.73
C GLY A 25 -3.36 -21.32 -8.03
N MET A 26 -3.61 -20.07 -8.43
CA MET A 26 -3.12 -18.91 -7.67
C MET A 26 -3.74 -18.91 -6.28
N THR A 27 -2.92 -18.69 -5.26
CA THR A 27 -3.33 -18.75 -3.85
C THR A 27 -2.95 -17.47 -3.14
N VAL A 28 -3.89 -16.89 -2.38
CA VAL A 28 -3.68 -15.68 -1.58
C VAL A 28 -4.15 -15.89 -0.15
N GLN A 29 -3.54 -15.21 0.81
CA GLN A 29 -3.92 -15.25 2.21
C GLN A 29 -4.12 -13.84 2.76
N PHE A 30 -5.17 -13.69 3.58
CA PHE A 30 -5.52 -12.45 4.27
C PHE A 30 -5.73 -12.72 5.75
N MET A 31 -5.36 -11.74 6.59
CA MET A 31 -5.44 -11.83 8.05
C MET A 31 -6.28 -10.69 8.61
N ASP A 32 -7.04 -10.96 9.67
CA ASP A 32 -7.90 -9.97 10.34
C ASP A 32 -7.14 -8.87 11.11
N TRP A 33 -5.89 -9.08 11.48
CA TRP A 33 -5.03 -8.04 12.04
C TRP A 33 -4.49 -7.14 10.93
N GLY A 34 -4.85 -5.85 10.96
CA GLY A 34 -4.50 -4.90 9.92
C GLY A 34 -5.23 -5.13 8.59
N ALA A 35 -6.22 -6.02 8.52
CA ALA A 35 -6.78 -6.53 7.26
C ALA A 35 -5.66 -6.82 6.25
N THR A 36 -4.63 -7.54 6.69
CA THR A 36 -3.35 -7.69 6.01
C THR A 36 -3.41 -8.71 4.88
N TRP A 37 -2.87 -8.36 3.72
CA TRP A 37 -2.57 -9.30 2.64
C TRP A 37 -1.25 -10.01 2.94
N LEU A 38 -1.35 -11.27 3.43
CA LEU A 38 -0.21 -12.02 3.99
C LEU A 38 0.67 -12.66 2.93
N SER A 39 0.07 -13.23 1.87
CA SER A 39 0.74 -14.09 0.90
C SER A 39 0.06 -13.99 -0.45
N CYS A 40 0.84 -14.12 -1.51
CA CYS A 40 0.38 -14.18 -2.89
C CYS A 40 1.26 -15.13 -3.68
N LYS A 41 0.79 -16.35 -3.89
CA LYS A 41 1.52 -17.39 -4.63
C LYS A 41 0.93 -17.54 -6.02
N VAL A 42 1.74 -17.23 -7.02
CA VAL A 42 1.37 -17.27 -8.44
C VAL A 42 1.98 -18.52 -9.09
N PRO A 43 1.23 -19.33 -9.85
CA PRO A 43 1.78 -20.42 -10.64
C PRO A 43 2.69 -19.89 -11.75
N VAL A 44 3.98 -20.14 -11.68
CA VAL A 44 4.98 -19.75 -12.69
C VAL A 44 5.80 -21.00 -13.05
N ASN A 45 5.82 -21.37 -14.32
CA ASN A 45 6.58 -22.54 -14.82
C ASN A 45 6.28 -23.86 -14.08
N GLY A 46 5.03 -24.04 -13.63
CA GLY A 46 4.57 -25.26 -12.93
C GLY A 46 4.84 -25.27 -11.41
N GLU A 47 5.42 -24.21 -10.86
CA GLU A 47 5.64 -24.05 -9.42
C GLU A 47 4.90 -22.84 -8.87
N LEU A 48 4.54 -22.85 -7.57
CA LEU A 48 3.96 -21.70 -6.90
C LEU A 48 5.06 -20.76 -6.40
N ARG A 49 5.13 -19.57 -6.98
CA ARG A 49 6.07 -18.52 -6.59
C ARG A 49 5.39 -17.51 -5.67
N GLU A 50 5.93 -17.32 -4.45
CA GLU A 50 5.54 -16.22 -3.57
C GLU A 50 6.06 -14.90 -4.16
N VAL A 51 5.17 -13.92 -4.32
CA VAL A 51 5.51 -12.62 -4.92
C VAL A 51 5.31 -11.45 -3.94
N LEU A 52 4.90 -11.75 -2.72
CA LEU A 52 4.62 -10.76 -1.68
C LEU A 52 5.57 -10.94 -0.49
N LEU A 53 6.28 -9.89 -0.08
CA LEU A 53 7.06 -9.92 1.16
C LEU A 53 6.12 -10.13 2.35
N GLY A 54 6.57 -10.89 3.33
CA GLY A 54 5.85 -11.15 4.57
C GLY A 54 6.77 -11.68 5.66
N CYS A 55 6.23 -11.82 6.84
CA CYS A 55 6.93 -12.39 8.00
C CYS A 55 6.09 -13.50 8.64
N LYS A 56 6.58 -14.08 9.72
CA LYS A 56 5.77 -14.98 10.54
C LYS A 56 4.62 -14.22 11.19
N VAL A 57 3.50 -14.90 11.44
CA VAL A 57 2.29 -14.26 11.96
C VAL A 57 2.56 -13.52 13.29
N GLU A 58 3.37 -14.11 14.16
CA GLU A 58 3.77 -13.54 15.45
C GLU A 58 4.62 -12.25 15.33
N ASP A 59 5.26 -12.03 14.19
CA ASP A 59 6.12 -10.85 13.96
C ASP A 59 5.34 -9.63 13.44
N TYR A 60 4.13 -9.82 12.91
CA TYR A 60 3.34 -8.72 12.33
C TYR A 60 3.07 -7.56 13.29
N PRO A 61 2.78 -7.74 14.59
CA PRO A 61 2.61 -6.62 15.52
C PRO A 61 3.89 -5.83 15.80
N HIS A 62 5.06 -6.42 15.54
CA HIS A 62 6.36 -5.88 15.93
C HIS A 62 7.15 -5.28 14.76
N GLN A 63 6.84 -5.68 13.53
CA GLN A 63 7.48 -5.13 12.35
C GLN A 63 6.98 -3.69 12.08
N THR A 64 7.84 -2.87 11.47
CA THR A 64 7.57 -1.44 11.23
C THR A 64 7.48 -1.09 9.74
N ALA A 65 7.48 -2.11 8.87
CA ALA A 65 7.44 -1.93 7.42
C ALA A 65 6.01 -1.95 6.85
N TYR A 66 4.99 -2.12 7.69
CA TYR A 66 3.56 -2.19 7.28
C TYR A 66 3.26 -3.32 6.27
N LEU A 67 4.01 -4.42 6.31
CA LEU A 67 3.93 -5.53 5.34
C LEU A 67 2.49 -5.94 5.04
N GLY A 68 2.00 -5.65 3.82
CA GLY A 68 0.69 -6.04 3.32
C GLY A 68 -0.53 -5.45 4.04
N ALA A 69 -0.33 -4.56 5.01
CA ALA A 69 -1.41 -4.03 5.85
C ALA A 69 -2.32 -3.04 5.11
N SER A 70 -3.59 -2.97 5.51
CA SER A 70 -4.48 -1.86 5.20
C SER A 70 -4.10 -0.66 6.06
N VAL A 71 -3.77 0.44 5.42
CA VAL A 71 -3.26 1.67 6.04
C VAL A 71 -4.35 2.74 6.06
N GLY A 72 -4.52 3.36 7.18
CA GLY A 72 -5.45 4.45 7.46
C GLY A 72 -5.32 4.94 8.93
N ARG A 73 -6.00 6.03 9.30
CA ARG A 73 -7.03 6.79 8.57
C ARG A 73 -6.48 7.53 7.35
N TYR A 74 -5.19 7.97 7.42
CA TYR A 74 -4.54 8.68 6.32
C TYR A 74 -3.23 8.00 5.93
N ALA A 75 -3.19 7.42 4.74
CA ALA A 75 -1.99 6.82 4.17
C ALA A 75 -0.95 7.89 3.84
N ASN A 76 0.34 7.55 4.03
CA ASN A 76 1.46 8.46 3.91
C ASN A 76 1.46 9.56 5.00
N ARG A 77 2.10 10.70 4.75
CA ARG A 77 2.40 11.72 5.76
C ARG A 77 1.41 12.87 5.77
N ILE A 78 1.21 13.41 6.99
CA ILE A 78 0.63 14.74 7.22
C ILE A 78 1.69 15.55 7.98
N ALA A 79 2.13 16.65 7.38
CA ALA A 79 3.20 17.50 7.89
C ALA A 79 2.84 18.09 9.26
N ASN A 80 3.81 18.07 10.18
CA ASN A 80 3.68 18.59 11.56
C ASN A 80 2.49 17.99 12.34
N ALA A 81 1.98 16.83 11.88
CA ALA A 81 0.81 16.15 12.44
C ALA A 81 -0.38 17.09 12.66
N LYS A 82 -0.64 18.01 11.73
CA LYS A 82 -1.75 18.96 11.79
C LYS A 82 -2.18 19.46 10.42
N PHE A 83 -3.42 19.90 10.32
CA PHE A 83 -3.97 20.57 9.14
C PHE A 83 -5.16 21.43 9.52
N GLU A 84 -5.55 22.35 8.64
CA GLU A 84 -6.75 23.17 8.81
C GLU A 84 -7.96 22.51 8.15
N LEU A 85 -9.07 22.43 8.87
CA LEU A 85 -10.35 21.94 8.37
C LEU A 85 -11.45 22.96 8.69
N GLY A 86 -11.86 23.72 7.69
CA GLY A 86 -12.72 24.90 7.91
C GLY A 86 -11.98 25.95 8.74
N GLU A 87 -12.55 26.31 9.90
CA GLU A 87 -11.97 27.29 10.83
C GLU A 87 -11.20 26.63 11.98
N GLN A 88 -11.02 25.31 11.94
CA GLN A 88 -10.40 24.54 13.02
C GLN A 88 -9.03 23.99 12.61
N THR A 89 -8.08 24.09 13.53
CA THR A 89 -6.81 23.36 13.42
C THR A 89 -6.99 21.96 14.00
N ILE A 90 -6.85 20.94 13.17
CA ILE A 90 -6.90 19.54 13.57
C ILE A 90 -5.48 19.10 13.98
N GLN A 91 -5.33 18.73 15.24
CA GLN A 91 -4.06 18.24 15.78
C GLN A 91 -4.06 16.71 15.86
N LEU A 92 -3.15 16.09 15.13
CA LEU A 92 -3.00 14.65 15.06
C LEU A 92 -1.92 14.13 16.03
N VAL A 93 -1.91 12.81 16.24
CA VAL A 93 -0.84 12.14 16.99
C VAL A 93 0.37 11.92 16.07
N ALA A 94 1.48 12.57 16.39
CA ALA A 94 2.74 12.36 15.67
C ALA A 94 3.34 10.98 16.00
N ASN A 95 3.87 10.28 14.99
CA ASN A 95 4.54 8.99 15.14
C ASN A 95 5.84 8.85 14.33
N GLN A 96 6.16 9.86 13.51
CA GLN A 96 7.43 9.95 12.78
C GLN A 96 8.02 11.36 12.97
N GLY A 97 8.89 11.51 13.98
CA GLY A 97 9.36 12.83 14.39
C GLY A 97 8.17 13.74 14.77
N LYS A 98 8.05 14.89 14.09
CA LYS A 98 6.92 15.83 14.26
C LYS A 98 5.74 15.54 13.35
N HIS A 99 5.86 14.58 12.41
CA HIS A 99 4.84 14.28 11.42
C HIS A 99 3.98 13.09 11.85
N GLN A 100 2.81 12.96 11.24
CA GLN A 100 2.05 11.73 11.29
C GLN A 100 2.29 10.92 10.00
N LEU A 101 2.59 9.62 10.16
CA LEU A 101 2.72 8.65 9.08
C LEU A 101 1.68 7.55 9.25
N HIS A 102 1.02 7.20 8.15
CA HIS A 102 0.12 6.04 8.04
C HIS A 102 -0.94 5.93 9.14
N GLY A 103 -1.54 7.07 9.52
CA GLY A 103 -2.65 7.10 10.49
C GLY A 103 -2.24 7.13 11.96
N GLY A 104 -0.93 7.25 12.26
CA GLY A 104 -0.45 7.47 13.63
C GLY A 104 0.08 6.21 14.33
N LYS A 105 0.25 6.31 15.66
CA LYS A 105 0.88 5.24 16.48
C LYS A 105 0.06 3.95 16.50
N GLU A 106 -1.25 4.08 16.49
CA GLU A 106 -2.22 2.98 16.46
C GLU A 106 -3.10 3.11 15.22
N GLY A 107 -2.46 3.09 14.04
CA GLY A 107 -3.14 3.11 12.76
C GLY A 107 -3.93 1.82 12.47
N PHE A 108 -4.56 1.77 11.32
CA PHE A 108 -5.40 0.63 10.92
C PHE A 108 -4.63 -0.68 10.76
N ASP A 109 -3.33 -0.59 10.50
CA ASP A 109 -2.39 -1.70 10.42
C ASP A 109 -2.18 -2.45 11.75
N LYS A 110 -2.43 -1.79 12.88
CA LYS A 110 -2.22 -2.33 14.24
C LYS A 110 -3.50 -2.65 14.96
N ARG A 111 -4.58 -2.88 14.25
CA ARG A 111 -5.90 -3.18 14.80
C ARG A 111 -6.47 -4.46 14.24
N ARG A 112 -7.30 -5.10 15.05
CA ARG A 112 -8.14 -6.19 14.57
C ARG A 112 -9.30 -5.62 13.77
N TRP A 113 -9.43 -6.06 12.54
CA TRP A 113 -10.62 -5.85 11.72
C TRP A 113 -11.57 -7.02 11.91
N LYS A 114 -12.84 -6.73 11.98
CA LYS A 114 -13.88 -7.76 12.05
C LYS A 114 -14.06 -8.39 10.67
N MET A 115 -13.94 -9.72 10.59
CA MET A 115 -14.30 -10.45 9.38
C MET A 115 -15.84 -10.49 9.29
N GLU A 116 -16.39 -9.80 8.30
CA GLU A 116 -17.84 -9.70 8.09
C GLU A 116 -18.35 -10.86 7.24
N GLU A 117 -17.63 -11.20 6.19
CA GLU A 117 -18.03 -12.22 5.23
C GLU A 117 -16.79 -12.85 4.56
N CYS A 118 -16.88 -14.14 4.27
CA CYS A 118 -15.87 -14.87 3.52
C CYS A 118 -16.57 -15.84 2.55
N GLY A 119 -16.28 -15.69 1.26
CA GLY A 119 -16.79 -16.55 0.19
C GLY A 119 -15.70 -17.43 -0.41
N GLN A 120 -15.98 -18.02 -1.57
CA GLN A 120 -15.03 -18.89 -2.27
C GLN A 120 -13.83 -18.11 -2.82
N ASN A 121 -14.06 -16.87 -3.25
CA ASN A 121 -13.07 -16.03 -3.92
C ASN A 121 -12.94 -14.63 -3.32
N PHE A 122 -13.52 -14.37 -2.15
CA PHE A 122 -13.45 -13.07 -1.50
C PHE A 122 -13.46 -13.17 0.03
N VAL A 123 -12.96 -12.10 0.66
CA VAL A 123 -13.14 -11.84 2.10
C VAL A 123 -13.38 -10.35 2.32
N ARG A 124 -14.31 -10.04 3.22
CA ARG A 124 -14.63 -8.67 3.66
C ARG A 124 -14.28 -8.48 5.12
N PHE A 125 -13.55 -7.40 5.40
CA PHE A 125 -13.27 -6.95 6.75
C PHE A 125 -13.84 -5.56 6.99
N SER A 126 -14.19 -5.26 8.25
CA SER A 126 -14.63 -3.94 8.67
C SER A 126 -13.88 -3.43 9.90
N LEU A 127 -13.79 -2.12 10.03
CA LEU A 127 -13.20 -1.43 11.17
C LEU A 127 -14.01 -0.16 11.48
N VAL A 128 -14.20 0.12 12.77
CA VAL A 128 -14.73 1.40 13.26
C VAL A 128 -13.58 2.21 13.84
N SER A 129 -13.40 3.43 13.34
CA SER A 129 -12.44 4.41 13.85
C SER A 129 -13.26 5.53 14.49
N PRO A 130 -13.25 5.66 15.84
CA PRO A 130 -14.10 6.63 16.54
C PRO A 130 -13.64 8.07 16.34
N ASP A 131 -14.52 9.03 16.64
CA ASP A 131 -14.20 10.45 16.71
C ASP A 131 -13.01 10.70 17.66
N GLY A 132 -12.01 11.46 17.21
CA GLY A 132 -10.77 11.73 17.94
C GLY A 132 -9.69 10.64 17.82
N ASP A 133 -9.95 9.56 17.07
CA ASP A 133 -8.98 8.50 16.84
C ASP A 133 -7.70 9.03 16.18
N GLN A 134 -6.55 8.87 16.84
CA GLN A 134 -5.24 9.45 16.47
C GLN A 134 -5.28 10.97 16.20
N GLY A 135 -6.31 11.66 16.71
CA GLY A 135 -6.58 13.08 16.54
C GLY A 135 -7.50 13.41 15.35
N PHE A 136 -7.92 12.46 14.57
CA PHE A 136 -8.85 12.68 13.44
C PHE A 136 -10.29 12.86 13.92
N GLU A 137 -11.01 13.80 13.33
CA GLU A 137 -12.42 14.03 13.61
C GLU A 137 -13.33 13.03 12.91
N GLY A 138 -14.51 12.82 13.50
CA GLY A 138 -15.59 11.99 12.99
C GLY A 138 -15.43 10.51 13.28
N ASN A 139 -16.59 9.86 13.45
CA ASN A 139 -16.68 8.40 13.46
C ASN A 139 -16.63 7.92 12.02
N VAL A 140 -15.69 7.02 11.72
CA VAL A 140 -15.53 6.44 10.39
C VAL A 140 -15.77 4.95 10.44
N GLN A 141 -16.74 4.48 9.66
CA GLN A 141 -16.94 3.06 9.36
C GLN A 141 -16.17 2.73 8.08
N VAL A 142 -15.26 1.77 8.15
CA VAL A 142 -14.44 1.35 7.00
C VAL A 142 -14.70 -0.11 6.69
N ASN A 143 -14.80 -0.44 5.41
CA ASN A 143 -14.83 -1.79 4.89
C ASN A 143 -13.71 -1.98 3.86
N VAL A 144 -13.09 -3.15 3.85
CA VAL A 144 -12.22 -3.60 2.77
C VAL A 144 -12.72 -4.94 2.24
N LEU A 145 -12.85 -5.04 0.93
CA LEU A 145 -13.18 -6.26 0.21
C LEU A 145 -11.98 -6.69 -0.63
N TYR A 146 -11.46 -7.87 -0.35
CA TYR A 146 -10.46 -8.55 -1.17
C TYR A 146 -11.12 -9.60 -2.04
N THR A 147 -10.90 -9.56 -3.33
CA THR A 147 -11.43 -10.53 -4.29
C THR A 147 -10.30 -11.13 -5.11
N LEU A 148 -10.17 -12.45 -5.12
CA LEU A 148 -9.30 -13.19 -6.03
C LEU A 148 -10.10 -13.59 -7.27
N THR A 149 -9.64 -13.19 -8.46
CA THR A 149 -10.30 -13.52 -9.71
C THR A 149 -9.67 -14.73 -10.42
N ASP A 150 -10.39 -15.33 -11.36
CA ASP A 150 -9.84 -16.40 -12.19
C ASP A 150 -8.86 -15.89 -13.27
N GLU A 151 -8.75 -14.59 -13.47
CA GLU A 151 -7.74 -13.94 -14.33
C GLU A 151 -6.42 -13.67 -13.58
N ASN A 152 -6.19 -14.35 -12.44
CA ASN A 152 -5.02 -14.17 -11.59
C ASN A 152 -4.84 -12.72 -11.11
N SER A 153 -5.92 -12.09 -10.65
CA SER A 153 -5.85 -10.78 -10.04
C SER A 153 -6.41 -10.75 -8.62
N VAL A 154 -5.85 -9.86 -7.80
CA VAL A 154 -6.39 -9.48 -6.50
C VAL A 154 -6.94 -8.08 -6.61
N LYS A 155 -8.25 -7.95 -6.46
CA LYS A 155 -8.94 -6.67 -6.40
C LYS A 155 -9.17 -6.29 -4.94
N ILE A 156 -8.78 -5.08 -4.57
CA ILE A 156 -8.97 -4.48 -3.24
C ILE A 156 -9.94 -3.31 -3.39
N GLU A 157 -11.05 -3.35 -2.65
CA GLU A 157 -12.06 -2.29 -2.67
C GLU A 157 -12.23 -1.75 -1.25
N TYR A 158 -11.98 -0.46 -1.06
CA TYR A 158 -12.22 0.24 0.19
C TYR A 158 -13.50 1.07 0.09
N GLU A 159 -14.36 0.91 1.09
CA GLU A 159 -15.54 1.77 1.32
C GLU A 159 -15.47 2.37 2.70
N ALA A 160 -15.82 3.62 2.82
CA ALA A 160 -15.96 4.25 4.13
C ALA A 160 -17.02 5.36 4.11
N GLU A 161 -17.53 5.66 5.29
CA GLU A 161 -18.43 6.77 5.55
C GLU A 161 -18.03 7.43 6.87
N SER A 162 -18.07 8.75 6.92
CA SER A 162 -17.79 9.55 8.10
C SER A 162 -18.99 10.42 8.47
N ASP A 163 -19.23 10.58 9.77
CA ASP A 163 -20.28 11.49 10.28
C ASP A 163 -19.83 12.96 10.36
N LYS A 164 -18.52 13.22 10.14
CA LYS A 164 -17.93 14.57 10.03
C LYS A 164 -16.99 14.66 8.84
N ASP A 165 -16.70 15.87 8.38
CA ASP A 165 -15.57 16.11 7.49
C ASP A 165 -14.29 15.64 8.17
N THR A 166 -13.45 14.89 7.46
CA THR A 166 -12.22 14.32 8.01
C THR A 166 -11.18 14.07 6.93
N ALA A 167 -9.91 13.98 7.31
CA ALA A 167 -8.89 13.48 6.40
C ALA A 167 -9.02 11.95 6.28
N LEU A 168 -9.12 11.46 5.05
CA LEU A 168 -9.26 10.04 4.74
C LEU A 168 -8.51 9.67 3.47
N ASN A 169 -7.60 8.71 3.60
CA ASN A 169 -6.81 8.18 2.50
C ASN A 169 -6.42 6.74 2.85
N LEU A 170 -6.99 5.76 2.17
CA LEU A 170 -6.78 4.35 2.45
C LEU A 170 -5.95 3.70 1.37
N THR A 171 -5.04 2.80 1.75
CA THR A 171 -4.22 2.02 0.83
C THR A 171 -3.86 0.66 1.43
N ASN A 172 -3.34 -0.24 0.59
CA ASN A 172 -2.70 -1.48 1.03
C ASN A 172 -1.19 -1.36 0.81
N HIS A 173 -0.40 -1.69 1.83
CA HIS A 173 1.06 -1.57 1.83
C HIS A 173 1.76 -2.88 1.47
N ALA A 174 1.32 -3.53 0.40
CA ALA A 174 1.96 -4.72 -0.13
C ALA A 174 3.33 -4.39 -0.74
N TYR A 175 4.33 -5.22 -0.44
CA TYR A 175 5.64 -5.15 -1.09
C TYR A 175 5.78 -6.33 -2.05
N PHE A 176 6.05 -6.03 -3.30
CA PHE A 176 6.19 -7.04 -4.35
C PHE A 176 7.65 -7.32 -4.66
N ASN A 177 7.95 -8.60 -4.91
CA ASN A 177 9.16 -9.07 -5.55
C ASN A 177 8.78 -10.27 -6.42
N LEU A 178 8.80 -10.10 -7.73
CA LEU A 178 8.30 -11.11 -8.68
C LEU A 178 9.31 -12.24 -8.95
N GLU A 179 10.50 -12.18 -8.34
CA GLU A 179 11.54 -13.20 -8.48
C GLU A 179 11.64 -14.06 -7.22
N ASN A 180 11.84 -13.43 -6.05
CA ASN A 180 12.06 -14.16 -4.79
C ASN A 180 11.61 -13.32 -3.58
N ALA A 181 10.30 -13.27 -3.32
CA ALA A 181 9.74 -12.56 -2.17
C ALA A 181 10.00 -13.26 -0.82
N GLU A 182 10.24 -14.57 -0.82
CA GLU A 182 10.50 -15.35 0.40
C GLU A 182 11.81 -14.91 1.08
N GLN A 183 12.87 -14.70 0.29
CA GLN A 183 14.19 -14.31 0.78
C GLN A 183 14.55 -12.86 0.46
N GLY A 184 13.79 -12.19 -0.44
CA GLY A 184 13.99 -10.82 -0.81
C GLY A 184 15.22 -10.58 -1.69
N SER A 185 15.19 -11.05 -2.95
CA SER A 185 16.17 -10.63 -3.96
C SER A 185 16.07 -9.12 -4.22
N ASP A 186 17.09 -8.53 -4.85
CA ASP A 186 17.13 -7.09 -5.11
C ASP A 186 16.08 -6.66 -6.14
N VAL A 187 15.06 -5.94 -5.70
CA VAL A 187 13.93 -5.49 -6.53
C VAL A 187 14.36 -4.50 -7.63
N ARG A 188 15.53 -3.87 -7.49
CA ARG A 188 16.05 -2.91 -8.48
C ARG A 188 16.39 -3.57 -9.83
N ASN A 189 16.51 -4.89 -9.86
CA ASN A 189 16.68 -5.67 -11.09
C ASN A 189 15.37 -5.84 -11.89
N HIS A 190 14.22 -5.54 -11.28
CA HIS A 190 12.94 -5.55 -11.99
C HIS A 190 12.82 -4.36 -12.94
N THR A 191 12.04 -4.53 -14.01
CA THR A 191 11.69 -3.47 -14.95
C THR A 191 10.36 -2.84 -14.52
N LEU A 192 10.33 -1.51 -14.46
CA LEU A 192 9.14 -0.73 -14.11
C LEU A 192 8.73 0.17 -15.26
N ARG A 193 7.43 0.23 -15.54
CA ARG A 193 6.79 1.25 -16.38
C ARG A 193 5.65 1.91 -15.61
N LEU A 194 5.56 3.24 -15.67
CA LEU A 194 4.49 4.01 -15.05
C LEU A 194 3.75 4.84 -16.13
N ASN A 195 2.43 4.82 -16.07
CA ASN A 195 1.58 5.71 -16.88
C ASN A 195 1.32 7.01 -16.10
N ALA A 196 2.37 7.81 -15.93
CA ALA A 196 2.37 9.04 -15.16
C ALA A 196 3.30 10.08 -15.77
N ASP A 197 2.83 11.31 -15.96
CA ASP A 197 3.64 12.42 -16.50
C ASP A 197 4.22 13.30 -15.40
N PHE A 198 3.71 13.21 -14.16
CA PHE A 198 4.11 14.05 -13.05
C PHE A 198 4.40 13.23 -11.80
N TYR A 199 5.37 13.67 -11.02
CA TYR A 199 5.67 13.17 -9.68
C TYR A 199 5.68 14.31 -8.66
N LEU A 200 5.57 13.96 -7.39
CA LEU A 200 5.61 14.90 -6.28
C LEU A 200 6.98 14.85 -5.60
N PRO A 201 7.79 15.93 -5.70
CA PRO A 201 9.04 16.05 -4.97
C PRO A 201 8.82 16.14 -3.47
N VAL A 202 9.74 15.52 -2.71
CA VAL A 202 9.72 15.52 -1.25
C VAL A 202 11.10 15.88 -0.69
N ASP A 203 11.12 16.34 0.57
CA ASP A 203 12.35 16.54 1.32
C ASP A 203 12.86 15.25 1.98
N GLY A 204 13.94 15.34 2.77
CA GLY A 204 14.51 14.19 3.48
C GLY A 204 13.64 13.62 4.60
N GLU A 205 12.57 14.30 5.00
CA GLU A 205 11.55 13.81 5.93
C GLU A 205 10.36 13.17 5.19
N GLY A 206 10.38 13.16 3.84
CA GLY A 206 9.31 12.64 2.99
C GLY A 206 8.11 13.58 2.87
N ILE A 207 8.28 14.86 3.19
CA ILE A 207 7.22 15.87 3.10
C ILE A 207 7.32 16.58 1.75
N PRO A 208 6.18 16.81 1.05
CA PRO A 208 6.17 17.59 -0.17
C PRO A 208 6.81 18.96 0.00
N ASN A 209 7.75 19.32 -0.88
CA ASN A 209 8.55 20.54 -0.77
C ASN A 209 8.50 21.44 -2.00
N SER A 210 7.75 21.04 -3.01
CA SER A 210 7.57 21.82 -4.23
C SER A 210 6.33 21.36 -4.99
N PRO A 211 5.85 22.14 -5.98
CA PRO A 211 4.77 21.70 -6.87
C PRO A 211 5.11 20.41 -7.60
N LEU A 212 4.09 19.74 -8.14
CA LEU A 212 4.25 18.61 -9.05
C LEU A 212 5.22 18.93 -10.17
N LYS A 213 6.17 18.02 -10.43
CA LYS A 213 7.17 18.13 -11.50
C LYS A 213 6.91 17.13 -12.61
N HIS A 214 7.17 17.56 -13.85
CA HIS A 214 7.12 16.67 -15.00
C HIS A 214 8.29 15.67 -14.96
N VAL A 215 8.02 14.38 -15.28
CA VAL A 215 9.05 13.32 -15.23
C VAL A 215 10.10 13.42 -16.32
N VAL A 216 9.84 14.13 -17.42
CA VAL A 216 10.74 14.27 -18.59
C VAL A 216 12.13 14.73 -18.19
N ASN A 217 13.16 14.04 -18.68
CA ASN A 217 14.57 14.30 -18.41
C ASN A 217 14.95 14.19 -16.92
N THR A 218 14.21 13.39 -16.16
CA THR A 218 14.53 13.08 -14.76
C THR A 218 14.71 11.58 -14.56
N SER A 219 15.29 11.18 -13.42
CA SER A 219 15.37 9.77 -13.02
C SER A 219 13.98 9.13 -12.76
N PHE A 220 12.92 9.95 -12.62
CA PHE A 220 11.54 9.54 -12.41
C PHE A 220 10.78 9.22 -13.71
N ASP A 221 11.40 9.33 -14.89
CA ASP A 221 10.74 9.02 -16.16
C ASP A 221 10.66 7.49 -16.41
N PHE A 222 9.57 6.89 -16.00
CA PHE A 222 9.20 5.49 -16.23
C PHE A 222 8.11 5.30 -17.29
N ARG A 223 7.82 6.30 -18.12
CA ARG A 223 6.81 6.18 -19.19
C ARG A 223 7.20 5.15 -20.24
N VAL A 224 8.49 4.96 -20.44
CA VAL A 224 9.06 3.81 -21.14
C VAL A 224 9.64 2.85 -20.09
N ALA A 225 9.35 1.56 -20.24
CA ALA A 225 9.83 0.54 -19.31
C ALA A 225 11.37 0.57 -19.20
N LYS A 226 11.89 0.59 -17.98
CA LYS A 226 13.32 0.54 -17.70
C LYS A 226 13.60 -0.20 -16.38
N PRO A 227 14.79 -0.80 -16.20
CA PRO A 227 15.21 -1.33 -14.90
C PRO A 227 15.15 -0.24 -13.81
N ILE A 228 14.67 -0.60 -12.62
CA ILE A 228 14.61 0.34 -11.49
C ILE A 228 16.02 0.86 -11.15
N ALA A 229 17.04 0.00 -11.29
CA ALA A 229 18.45 0.33 -11.04
C ALA A 229 19.02 1.39 -12.00
N GLN A 230 18.44 1.59 -13.18
CA GLN A 230 19.06 2.38 -14.26
C GLN A 230 19.42 3.80 -13.84
N ASP A 231 18.51 4.50 -13.15
CA ASP A 231 18.72 5.88 -12.69
C ASP A 231 18.57 5.98 -11.16
N PHE A 232 18.92 4.89 -10.44
CA PHE A 232 18.68 4.76 -9.03
C PHE A 232 19.62 5.66 -8.19
N GLN A 233 19.08 6.26 -7.14
CA GLN A 233 19.77 7.20 -6.23
C GLN A 233 20.39 8.41 -6.94
N GLN A 234 19.73 8.91 -8.00
CA GLN A 234 20.14 10.11 -8.70
C GLN A 234 19.17 11.27 -8.42
N GLY A 235 19.71 12.50 -8.41
CA GLY A 235 18.91 13.70 -8.22
C GLY A 235 18.14 13.69 -6.89
N GLU A 236 16.84 13.93 -6.95
CA GLU A 236 15.98 14.04 -5.75
C GLU A 236 15.78 12.72 -4.99
N GLN A 237 16.12 11.57 -5.56
CA GLN A 237 16.08 10.29 -4.87
C GLN A 237 17.13 10.15 -3.76
N VAL A 238 18.19 10.95 -3.77
CA VAL A 238 19.29 10.84 -2.79
C VAL A 238 18.80 11.08 -1.39
N VAL A 239 17.88 12.02 -1.18
CA VAL A 239 17.35 12.37 0.15
C VAL A 239 16.45 11.28 0.73
N THR A 240 15.86 10.45 -0.13
CA THR A 240 14.97 9.32 0.24
C THR A 240 15.65 7.96 0.12
N LYS A 241 16.96 7.92 -0.22
CA LYS A 241 17.75 6.70 -0.41
C LYS A 241 17.23 5.80 -1.55
N GLY A 242 16.45 6.31 -2.46
CA GLY A 242 15.80 5.59 -3.56
C GLY A 242 14.46 6.22 -3.90
N TYR A 243 13.62 5.49 -4.61
CA TYR A 243 12.25 5.96 -4.84
C TYR A 243 11.41 5.87 -3.56
N ASP A 244 10.77 6.96 -3.20
CA ASP A 244 9.72 7.07 -2.17
C ASP A 244 8.86 8.29 -2.53
N HIS A 245 8.20 8.21 -3.71
CA HIS A 245 7.56 9.36 -4.33
C HIS A 245 6.19 8.99 -4.91
N SER A 246 5.27 9.94 -4.87
CA SER A 246 3.96 9.83 -5.49
C SER A 246 3.99 10.28 -6.94
N PHE A 247 3.36 9.51 -7.81
CA PHE A 247 3.18 9.80 -9.24
C PHE A 247 1.69 10.03 -9.51
N ILE A 248 1.35 11.08 -10.27
CA ILE A 248 -0.02 11.31 -10.71
C ILE A 248 -0.36 10.32 -11.81
N VAL A 249 -1.38 9.51 -11.57
CA VAL A 249 -1.86 8.51 -12.53
C VAL A 249 -2.56 9.20 -13.70
N ASN A 250 -2.09 8.96 -14.91
CA ASN A 250 -2.79 9.38 -16.11
C ASN A 250 -4.09 8.59 -16.25
N LYS A 251 -5.23 9.28 -16.16
CA LYS A 251 -6.56 8.65 -16.11
C LYS A 251 -6.90 8.01 -17.46
N ALA A 252 -6.65 6.73 -17.55
CA ALA A 252 -7.23 5.85 -18.55
C ALA A 252 -7.65 4.57 -17.81
N TRP A 253 -8.85 4.53 -17.30
CA TRP A 253 -9.42 3.48 -16.42
C TRP A 253 -9.19 2.04 -16.89
N GLN A 254 -8.90 1.85 -18.19
CA GLN A 254 -8.68 0.55 -18.80
C GLN A 254 -7.19 0.22 -19.00
N LYS A 255 -6.28 1.14 -18.64
CA LYS A 255 -4.85 0.92 -18.80
C LYS A 255 -4.18 0.85 -17.43
N PRO A 256 -3.25 -0.09 -17.23
CA PRO A 256 -2.47 -0.15 -16.00
C PRO A 256 -1.74 1.17 -15.75
N CYS A 257 -1.82 1.68 -14.52
CA CYS A 257 -1.01 2.82 -14.07
C CYS A 257 0.45 2.43 -13.85
N ALA A 258 0.70 1.16 -13.52
CA ALA A 258 2.04 0.58 -13.39
C ALA A 258 2.11 -0.81 -14.00
N LEU A 259 3.29 -1.16 -14.51
CA LEU A 259 3.68 -2.51 -14.93
C LEU A 259 5.06 -2.79 -14.34
N LEU A 260 5.13 -3.79 -13.46
CA LEU A 260 6.36 -4.33 -12.91
C LEU A 260 6.64 -5.70 -13.56
N THR A 261 7.85 -5.91 -14.07
CA THR A 261 8.23 -7.17 -14.71
C THR A 261 9.44 -7.79 -13.99
N SER A 262 9.40 -9.10 -13.76
CA SER A 262 10.49 -9.86 -13.15
C SER A 262 11.78 -9.75 -13.96
N PRO A 263 12.96 -9.93 -13.36
CA PRO A 263 14.23 -9.92 -14.07
C PRO A 263 14.33 -10.96 -15.17
N ASN A 264 13.68 -12.11 -15.00
CA ASN A 264 13.63 -13.18 -15.97
C ASN A 264 12.54 -13.01 -17.05
N GLU A 265 11.77 -11.93 -16.97
CA GLU A 265 10.65 -11.61 -17.87
C GLU A 265 9.53 -12.66 -17.90
N ASP A 266 9.49 -13.61 -16.95
CA ASP A 266 8.52 -14.71 -16.91
C ASP A 266 7.19 -14.33 -16.21
N LEU A 267 7.21 -13.26 -15.43
CA LEU A 267 6.04 -12.76 -14.68
C LEU A 267 5.98 -11.24 -14.70
N SER A 268 4.78 -10.72 -14.89
CA SER A 268 4.50 -9.28 -14.78
C SER A 268 3.33 -9.02 -13.83
N LEU A 269 3.36 -7.87 -13.16
CA LEU A 269 2.30 -7.32 -12.34
C LEU A 269 1.79 -6.02 -12.96
N GLU A 270 0.53 -6.00 -13.35
CA GLU A 270 -0.20 -4.79 -13.73
C GLU A 270 -0.97 -4.24 -12.53
N VAL A 271 -0.90 -2.92 -12.32
CA VAL A 271 -1.69 -2.20 -11.32
C VAL A 271 -2.70 -1.32 -12.01
N LEU A 272 -3.99 -1.54 -11.71
CA LEU A 272 -5.11 -0.71 -12.14
C LEU A 272 -5.75 -0.08 -10.91
N THR A 273 -6.19 1.18 -11.00
CA THR A 273 -6.76 1.86 -9.82
C THR A 273 -7.73 2.97 -10.19
N SER A 274 -8.65 3.24 -9.27
CA SER A 274 -9.49 4.44 -9.28
C SER A 274 -8.82 5.64 -8.61
N GLN A 275 -7.71 5.42 -7.91
CA GLN A 275 -6.99 6.48 -7.18
C GLN A 275 -6.28 7.47 -8.10
N ALA A 276 -6.03 8.66 -7.57
CA ALA A 276 -5.42 9.75 -8.31
C ALA A 276 -3.90 9.63 -8.43
N ALA A 277 -3.25 8.95 -7.49
CA ALA A 277 -1.81 8.81 -7.46
C ALA A 277 -1.37 7.40 -7.07
N LEU A 278 -0.11 7.11 -7.36
CA LEU A 278 0.60 5.90 -7.00
C LEU A 278 1.89 6.28 -6.28
N GLN A 279 2.03 5.89 -5.02
CA GLN A 279 3.29 5.94 -4.30
C GLN A 279 4.16 4.77 -4.73
N VAL A 280 5.37 5.05 -5.18
CA VAL A 280 6.38 4.06 -5.53
C VAL A 280 7.47 4.10 -4.47
N TYR A 281 7.59 3.02 -3.70
CA TYR A 281 8.59 2.89 -2.64
C TYR A 281 9.43 1.65 -2.83
N THR A 282 10.73 1.81 -3.05
CA THR A 282 11.66 0.72 -3.37
C THR A 282 12.21 -0.02 -2.14
N GLY A 283 11.52 0.06 -1.00
CA GLY A 283 11.92 -0.66 0.20
C GLY A 283 13.25 -0.18 0.78
N ASN A 284 13.49 1.13 0.75
CA ASN A 284 14.75 1.78 1.07
C ASN A 284 15.25 1.53 2.51
N TYR A 285 14.37 1.08 3.40
CA TYR A 285 14.62 0.83 4.82
C TYR A 285 14.02 -0.51 5.28
N LEU A 286 14.07 -1.54 4.45
CA LEU A 286 13.57 -2.88 4.80
C LEU A 286 14.57 -3.70 5.61
N ALA A 287 15.85 -3.29 5.68
CA ALA A 287 16.86 -4.02 6.43
C ALA A 287 16.43 -4.25 7.89
N GLY A 288 16.55 -5.51 8.34
CA GLY A 288 16.13 -5.92 9.69
C GLY A 288 14.66 -6.31 9.82
N THR A 289 13.82 -6.10 8.81
CA THR A 289 12.43 -6.61 8.80
C THR A 289 12.45 -8.13 8.71
N PRO A 290 11.74 -8.88 9.60
CA PRO A 290 11.78 -10.33 9.61
C PRO A 290 11.16 -10.94 8.34
N THR A 291 11.68 -12.12 7.95
CA THR A 291 11.13 -12.94 6.85
C THR A 291 10.25 -14.08 7.40
N ARG A 292 9.46 -14.74 6.53
CA ARG A 292 8.64 -15.90 6.91
C ARG A 292 9.46 -17.09 7.43
N GLU A 293 10.67 -17.28 6.92
CA GLU A 293 11.53 -18.43 7.24
C GLU A 293 12.50 -18.18 8.40
N GLY A 294 12.50 -17.00 9.00
CA GLY A 294 13.35 -16.69 10.16
C GLY A 294 14.71 -16.13 9.75
N GLY A 295 14.71 -15.06 9.02
CA GLY A 295 15.85 -14.21 8.67
C GLY A 295 15.37 -12.77 8.65
N ASN A 296 16.13 -11.90 7.98
CA ASN A 296 15.75 -10.50 7.79
C ASN A 296 15.90 -10.13 6.32
N TYR A 297 14.95 -9.33 5.83
CA TYR A 297 15.09 -8.64 4.56
C TYR A 297 16.25 -7.66 4.60
N GLN A 298 16.76 -7.36 3.42
CA GLN A 298 17.72 -6.28 3.19
C GLN A 298 16.97 -5.07 2.60
N ASP A 299 17.61 -3.91 2.59
CA ASP A 299 17.10 -2.78 1.83
C ASP A 299 16.91 -3.20 0.36
N PHE A 300 15.85 -2.70 -0.26
CA PHE A 300 15.48 -3.00 -1.64
C PHE A 300 15.04 -4.44 -1.92
N SER A 301 14.64 -5.19 -0.88
CA SER A 301 14.11 -6.55 -1.07
C SER A 301 12.72 -6.59 -1.70
N GLY A 302 12.00 -5.47 -1.77
CA GLY A 302 10.67 -5.38 -2.38
C GLY A 302 10.27 -3.95 -2.71
N ILE A 303 9.32 -3.82 -3.61
CA ILE A 303 8.72 -2.55 -4.02
C ILE A 303 7.27 -2.46 -3.56
N ALA A 304 6.90 -1.38 -2.89
CA ALA A 304 5.51 -1.03 -2.64
C ALA A 304 4.97 -0.15 -3.77
N LEU A 305 3.76 -0.49 -4.24
CA LEU A 305 3.00 0.22 -5.27
C LEU A 305 1.65 0.60 -4.66
N GLU A 306 1.67 1.66 -3.84
CA GLU A 306 0.53 2.07 -3.03
C GLU A 306 -0.33 3.09 -3.78
N THR A 307 -1.52 2.68 -4.17
CA THR A 307 -2.49 3.56 -4.80
C THR A 307 -3.21 4.37 -3.73
N GLN A 308 -3.15 5.69 -3.83
CA GLN A 308 -3.61 6.62 -2.79
C GLN A 308 -3.84 8.02 -3.36
N CYS A 309 -4.31 8.97 -2.54
CA CYS A 309 -4.17 10.39 -2.85
C CYS A 309 -2.74 10.87 -2.56
N LEU A 310 -2.43 12.13 -2.88
CA LEU A 310 -1.09 12.68 -2.60
C LEU A 310 -0.83 12.75 -1.09
N PRO A 311 0.44 12.55 -0.65
CA PRO A 311 0.85 12.87 0.71
C PRO A 311 0.51 14.33 1.06
N ASP A 312 0.16 14.55 2.33
CA ASP A 312 -0.05 15.89 2.91
C ASP A 312 -1.15 16.73 2.22
N THR A 313 -2.05 16.11 1.43
CA THR A 313 -3.14 16.82 0.74
C THR A 313 -3.98 17.70 1.68
N PRO A 314 -4.27 17.33 2.95
CA PRO A 314 -5.01 18.21 3.86
C PRO A 314 -4.37 19.60 4.06
N ASN A 315 -3.05 19.74 3.89
CA ASN A 315 -2.30 20.99 3.95
C ASN A 315 -2.13 21.68 2.60
N HIS A 316 -2.67 21.09 1.52
CA HIS A 316 -2.50 21.56 0.15
C HIS A 316 -3.84 21.74 -0.55
N PRO A 317 -4.53 22.88 -0.35
CA PRO A 317 -5.83 23.15 -0.99
C PRO A 317 -5.82 23.02 -2.52
N GLU A 318 -4.68 23.27 -3.15
CA GLU A 318 -4.45 23.13 -4.59
C GLU A 318 -4.53 21.68 -5.08
N TRP A 319 -4.42 20.70 -4.18
CA TRP A 319 -4.48 19.25 -4.49
C TRP A 319 -5.81 18.59 -4.12
N GLN A 320 -6.80 19.33 -3.64
CA GLN A 320 -8.10 18.76 -3.22
C GLN A 320 -8.78 17.91 -4.29
N ASN A 321 -8.54 18.19 -5.57
CA ASN A 321 -9.06 17.38 -6.68
C ASN A 321 -8.45 15.95 -6.74
N TYR A 322 -7.39 15.69 -5.99
CA TYR A 322 -6.77 14.37 -5.87
C TYR A 322 -7.28 13.59 -4.65
N GLY A 323 -8.19 14.14 -3.86
CA GLY A 323 -8.76 13.52 -2.65
C GLY A 323 -8.11 14.04 -1.37
N GLY A 324 -8.19 13.26 -0.30
CA GLY A 324 -7.54 13.53 0.99
C GLY A 324 -8.49 14.05 2.07
N ILE A 325 -9.56 14.78 1.73
CA ILE A 325 -10.63 15.17 2.65
C ILE A 325 -11.93 14.49 2.23
N GLN A 326 -12.52 13.76 3.16
CA GLN A 326 -13.82 13.12 3.04
C GLN A 326 -14.89 14.00 3.67
N LYS A 327 -15.97 14.24 2.93
CA LYS A 327 -17.12 15.00 3.43
C LYS A 327 -18.05 14.12 4.26
N ALA A 328 -18.66 14.73 5.29
CA ALA A 328 -19.64 14.06 6.14
C ALA A 328 -20.80 13.49 5.32
N GLY A 329 -21.16 12.23 5.56
CA GLY A 329 -22.28 11.55 4.90
C GLY A 329 -22.04 11.19 3.43
N GLU A 330 -20.89 11.53 2.86
CA GLU A 330 -20.55 11.09 1.52
C GLU A 330 -19.85 9.71 1.54
N ARG A 331 -20.14 8.89 0.55
CA ARG A 331 -19.49 7.59 0.38
C ARG A 331 -18.06 7.77 -0.13
N TYR A 332 -17.10 7.31 0.65
CA TYR A 332 -15.74 7.06 0.16
C TYR A 332 -15.74 5.70 -0.54
N TYR A 333 -15.24 5.66 -1.77
CA TYR A 333 -15.05 4.42 -2.50
C TYR A 333 -13.84 4.53 -3.41
N GLN A 334 -12.95 3.54 -3.30
CA GLN A 334 -11.83 3.40 -4.21
C GLN A 334 -11.49 1.92 -4.38
N TRP A 335 -10.88 1.59 -5.50
CA TRP A 335 -10.44 0.25 -5.79
C TRP A 335 -9.07 0.23 -6.43
N THR A 336 -8.35 -0.90 -6.23
CA THR A 336 -7.09 -1.23 -6.89
C THR A 336 -7.12 -2.70 -7.27
N GLU A 337 -6.66 -3.02 -8.47
CA GLU A 337 -6.50 -4.38 -8.96
C GLU A 337 -5.04 -4.65 -9.28
N PHE A 338 -4.49 -5.69 -8.66
CA PHE A 338 -3.16 -6.23 -8.89
C PHE A 338 -3.29 -7.49 -9.73
N ARG A 339 -2.94 -7.41 -11.02
CA ARG A 339 -3.14 -8.48 -12.00
C ARG A 339 -1.81 -9.09 -12.40
N PHE A 340 -1.65 -10.39 -12.16
CA PHE A 340 -0.44 -11.14 -12.49
C PHE A 340 -0.57 -11.81 -13.85
N LYS A 341 0.42 -11.60 -14.71
CA LYS A 341 0.45 -12.14 -16.07
C LYS A 341 1.72 -12.97 -16.26
N LEU A 342 1.53 -14.20 -16.71
CA LEU A 342 2.64 -15.02 -17.21
C LEU A 342 3.04 -14.48 -18.58
N ASN A 343 4.32 -14.23 -18.75
CA ASN A 343 4.88 -13.85 -20.04
C ASN A 343 5.36 -15.11 -20.75
N SER A 344 4.94 -15.31 -22.00
CA SER A 344 5.28 -16.47 -22.82
C SER A 344 6.66 -16.33 -23.47
#